data_69cee605d3d7cff49c16e8d03df64bb8
#
_entry.id   69cee605d3d7cff49c16e8d03df64bb8
#
_cell.length_a   1.000
_cell.length_b   1.000
_cell.length_c   1.000
_cell.angle_alpha   90.00
_cell.angle_beta   90.00
_cell.angle_gamma   90.00
#
_symmetry.space_group_name_H-M   'P 1'
#
loop_
_entity.id
_entity.type
_entity.pdbx_description
1 polymer ?
#
loop_
_entity_poly.entity_id
_entity_poly.type
_entity_poly.pdbx_seq_one_letter_code
_entity_poly.pdbx_strand_id
1 'polypeptide(L)'
;MADEDNPFRPSSFDGRGSEIDIYVNNINFADATLMALHEGGRTRLGRVGGKSEGRFELAWPGVRDLRIQIDLLAGDQYTTPPISVSPGDRVGLVIESVLSRSMLTR
;
A
#
# COMPACT_ATOMS: atom_id res chain seq x y z
N MET A 1 8.08 9.27 -30.63
CA MET A 1 8.35 9.42 -30.18
C MET A 1 8.34 9.56 -29.40
N ALA A 2 8.36 9.23 -29.39
CA ALA A 2 8.45 9.46 -28.75
C ALA A 2 8.32 9.34 -27.91
N ASP A 3 8.17 9.08 -28.03
CA ASP A 3 8.28 9.04 -27.42
C ASP A 3 7.99 8.57 -26.99
N GLU A 4 7.66 8.20 -27.24
CA GLU A 4 7.55 7.91 -27.00
C GLU A 4 7.74 7.37 -26.80
N ASP A 5 7.74 7.06 -27.14
CA ASP A 5 8.28 6.60 -26.90
C ASP A 5 9.04 6.40 -26.65
N ASN A 6 9.24 6.52 -26.77
CA ASN A 6 10.28 6.43 -26.48
C ASN A 6 10.84 5.80 -25.95
N PRO A 7 11.23 5.33 -25.98
CA PRO A 7 11.72 4.68 -25.11
C PRO A 7 12.56 4.79 -24.52
N PHE A 8 13.13 5.21 -24.78
CA PHE A 8 13.93 5.53 -24.00
C PHE A 8 13.64 6.06 -23.11
N ARG A 9 13.22 6.16 -23.13
CA ARG A 9 12.93 6.71 -22.23
C ARG A 9 12.86 5.98 -21.28
N PRO A 10 13.30 6.01 -20.68
CA PRO A 10 13.41 5.16 -19.80
C PRO A 10 12.46 5.04 -18.95
N SER A 11 11.79 4.33 -19.23
CA SER A 11 10.79 4.06 -18.42
C SER A 11 11.20 3.75 -17.09
N SER A 12 12.28 3.26 -16.95
CA SER A 12 12.63 2.93 -15.67
C SER A 12 12.69 4.07 -14.79
N PHE A 13 12.95 5.19 -15.34
CA PHE A 13 12.85 6.27 -14.48
C PHE A 13 11.64 6.99 -14.79
N ASP A 14 10.70 6.36 -15.28
CA ASP A 14 9.46 6.96 -15.58
C ASP A 14 8.60 7.09 -14.36
N GLY A 15 9.07 7.02 -13.20
CA GLY A 15 8.27 7.13 -12.00
C GLY A 15 8.16 5.85 -11.23
N ARG A 16 8.45 4.72 -11.87
CA ARG A 16 8.35 3.45 -11.16
C ARG A 16 9.34 3.39 -10.02
N GLY A 17 10.50 4.01 -10.19
CA GLY A 17 11.50 4.02 -9.16
C GLY A 17 11.14 4.89 -7.97
N SER A 18 10.11 5.73 -8.10
CA SER A 18 9.67 6.58 -7.02
C SER A 18 8.29 6.21 -6.49
N GLU A 19 7.87 4.99 -6.73
CA GLU A 19 6.59 4.48 -6.26
C GLU A 19 6.78 3.14 -5.57
N ILE A 20 5.81 2.77 -4.75
CA ILE A 20 5.73 1.43 -4.19
C ILE A 20 4.39 0.82 -4.57
N ASP A 21 4.36 -0.50 -4.67
CA ASP A 21 3.13 -1.25 -4.88
C ASP A 21 2.72 -1.87 -3.56
N ILE A 22 1.46 -1.73 -3.22
CA ILE A 22 0.89 -2.32 -2.01
C ILE A 22 -0.15 -3.35 -2.42
N TYR A 23 0.09 -4.61 -2.08
CA TYR A 23 -0.80 -5.70 -2.38
C TYR A 23 -1.53 -6.10 -1.11
N VAL A 24 -2.85 -6.09 -1.16
CA VAL A 24 -3.68 -6.32 0.02
C VAL A 24 -4.52 -7.57 -0.19
N ASN A 25 -4.46 -8.46 0.78
CA ASN A 25 -5.36 -9.62 0.82
C ASN A 25 -6.22 -9.47 2.06
N ASN A 26 -7.49 -9.16 1.87
CA ASN A 26 -8.40 -8.98 2.99
C ASN A 26 -9.13 -10.31 3.25
N ILE A 27 -8.67 -11.05 4.24
CA ILE A 27 -9.31 -12.30 4.60
C ILE A 27 -10.36 -12.12 5.68
N ASN A 28 -10.58 -10.89 6.12
CA ASN A 28 -11.65 -10.55 7.03
C ASN A 28 -12.98 -10.52 6.26
N PHE A 29 -14.10 -10.72 6.94
CA PHE A 29 -15.43 -10.63 6.31
C PHE A 29 -15.79 -9.21 5.93
N ALA A 30 -15.32 -8.24 6.70
CA ALA A 30 -15.74 -6.85 6.52
C ALA A 30 -14.90 -6.17 5.45
N ASP A 31 -15.52 -5.24 4.74
CA ASP A 31 -14.78 -4.34 3.85
C ASP A 31 -13.85 -3.48 4.68
N ALA A 32 -12.69 -3.19 4.13
CA ALA A 32 -11.68 -2.39 4.82
C ALA A 32 -11.35 -1.15 4.00
N THR A 33 -11.31 -0.01 4.67
CA THR A 33 -10.80 1.23 4.08
C THR A 33 -9.38 1.42 4.60
N LEU A 34 -8.45 1.71 3.70
CA LEU A 34 -7.04 1.74 4.02
C LEU A 34 -6.46 3.12 3.86
N MET A 35 -5.62 3.50 4.80
CA MET A 35 -4.92 4.77 4.80
C MET A 35 -3.45 4.51 5.06
N ALA A 36 -2.58 4.98 4.17
CA ALA A 36 -1.14 4.86 4.36
C ALA A 36 -0.67 6.01 5.24
N LEU A 37 0.08 5.67 6.29
CA LEU A 37 0.66 6.67 7.20
C LEU A 37 2.16 6.68 6.97
N HIS A 38 2.72 7.85 6.76
CA HIS A 38 4.14 8.01 6.48
C HIS A 38 4.60 9.39 6.94
N GLU A 39 5.88 9.62 6.84
CA GLU A 39 6.48 10.84 7.36
C GLU A 39 5.87 12.10 6.77
N GLY A 40 5.49 12.08 5.54
CA GLY A 40 4.88 13.24 4.88
C GLY A 40 3.41 13.42 5.20
N GLY A 41 2.80 12.57 6.03
CA GLY A 41 1.40 12.66 6.38
C GLY A 41 0.67 11.36 6.12
N ARG A 42 -0.54 11.46 5.60
CA ARG A 42 -1.34 10.26 5.32
C ARG A 42 -1.96 10.36 3.94
N THR A 43 -2.13 9.22 3.32
CA THR A 43 -2.70 9.12 1.97
C THR A 43 -3.77 8.04 1.98
N ARG A 44 -4.97 8.39 1.59
CA ARG A 44 -6.03 7.40 1.46
C ARG A 44 -5.72 6.48 0.28
N LEU A 45 -5.70 5.18 0.53
CA LEU A 45 -5.47 4.20 -0.53
C LEU A 45 -6.78 3.81 -1.22
N GLY A 46 -7.78 3.45 -0.44
CA GLY A 46 -9.04 3.01 -0.98
C GLY A 46 -9.65 1.92 -0.13
N ARG A 47 -10.56 1.17 -0.74
CA ARG A 47 -11.31 0.12 -0.05
C ARG A 47 -11.01 -1.23 -0.68
N VAL A 48 -10.90 -2.24 0.17
CA VAL A 48 -10.80 -3.63 -0.28
C VAL A 48 -11.94 -4.40 0.35
N GLY A 49 -12.75 -5.03 -0.47
CA GLY A 49 -13.91 -5.77 0.02
C GLY A 49 -13.52 -6.95 0.88
N GLY A 50 -14.42 -7.38 1.74
CA GLY A 50 -14.21 -8.57 2.56
C GLY A 50 -13.96 -9.78 1.70
N LYS A 51 -12.99 -10.61 2.09
CA LYS A 51 -12.62 -11.82 1.36
C LYS A 51 -12.13 -11.52 -0.06
N SER A 52 -11.58 -10.34 -0.28
CA SER A 52 -11.11 -9.90 -1.61
C SER A 52 -9.68 -9.40 -1.53
N GLU A 53 -9.11 -9.12 -2.70
CA GLU A 53 -7.75 -8.61 -2.82
C GLU A 53 -7.79 -7.25 -3.51
N GLY A 54 -6.75 -6.47 -3.26
CA GLY A 54 -6.59 -5.17 -3.91
C GLY A 54 -5.12 -4.85 -4.11
N ARG A 55 -4.87 -3.87 -4.96
CA ARG A 55 -3.52 -3.39 -5.24
C ARG A 55 -3.57 -1.89 -5.36
N PHE A 56 -2.59 -1.24 -4.76
CA PHE A 56 -2.50 0.22 -4.77
C PHE A 56 -1.07 0.64 -5.08
N GLU A 57 -0.94 1.80 -5.70
CA GLU A 57 0.35 2.42 -5.93
C GLU A 57 0.42 3.70 -5.12
N LEU A 58 1.60 4.00 -4.61
CA LEU A 58 1.78 5.16 -3.77
C LEU A 58 3.13 5.79 -4.08
N ALA A 59 3.14 7.11 -4.23
CA ALA A 59 4.38 7.84 -4.43
C ALA A 59 5.28 7.67 -3.21
N TRP A 60 6.54 7.34 -3.45
CA TRP A 60 7.48 7.01 -2.38
C TRP A 60 8.85 7.54 -2.74
N PRO A 61 9.15 8.81 -2.44
CA PRO A 61 10.35 9.48 -2.95
C PRO A 61 11.65 9.09 -2.26
N GLY A 62 11.58 8.41 -1.13
CA GLY A 62 12.81 8.01 -0.43
C GLY A 62 12.50 6.93 0.58
N VAL A 63 13.54 6.39 1.22
CA VAL A 63 13.39 5.36 2.24
C VAL A 63 12.73 5.97 3.47
N ARG A 64 11.63 5.39 3.91
CA ARG A 64 10.92 5.85 5.11
C ARG A 64 9.97 4.76 5.59
N ASP A 65 9.49 4.93 6.80
CA ASP A 65 8.57 3.97 7.40
C ASP A 65 7.17 4.11 6.85
N LEU A 66 6.52 2.98 6.71
CA LEU A 66 5.12 2.89 6.30
C LEU A 66 4.32 2.15 7.35
N ARG A 67 3.16 2.69 7.69
CA ARG A 67 2.14 1.97 8.43
C ARG A 67 0.85 2.04 7.63
N ILE A 68 -0.05 1.12 7.85
CA ILE A 68 -1.37 1.19 7.24
C ILE A 68 -2.43 1.14 8.33
N GLN A 69 -3.31 2.14 8.29
CA GLN A 69 -4.47 2.17 9.15
C GLN A 69 -5.60 1.45 8.44
N ILE A 70 -6.17 0.48 9.11
CA ILE A 70 -7.22 -0.37 8.57
C ILE A 70 -8.50 -0.04 9.31
N ASP A 71 -9.51 0.45 8.58
CA ASP A 71 -10.82 0.73 9.14
C ASP A 71 -11.81 -0.28 8.57
N LEU A 72 -12.35 -1.14 9.39
CA LEU A 72 -13.35 -2.11 8.95
C LEU A 72 -14.73 -1.48 8.97
N LEU A 73 -15.53 -1.83 7.99
CA LEU A 73 -16.90 -1.35 7.92
C LEU A 73 -17.67 -1.74 9.18
N ALA A 74 -17.29 -2.84 9.80
CA ALA A 74 -17.90 -3.30 11.04
C ALA A 74 -17.55 -2.42 12.24
N GLY A 75 -16.63 -1.47 12.10
CA GLY A 75 -16.31 -0.50 13.13
C GLY A 75 -14.97 -0.66 13.81
N ASP A 76 -14.31 -1.80 13.63
CA ASP A 76 -12.97 -1.99 14.21
C ASP A 76 -11.94 -1.24 13.41
N GLN A 77 -10.89 -0.81 14.10
CA GLN A 77 -9.80 -0.07 13.50
C GLN A 77 -8.48 -0.56 14.05
N TYR A 78 -7.46 -0.61 13.20
CA TYR A 78 -6.13 -1.06 13.63
C TYR A 78 -5.08 -0.41 12.73
N THR A 79 -3.96 -0.04 13.32
CA THR A 79 -2.81 0.49 12.58
C THR A 79 -1.67 -0.50 12.71
N THR A 80 -1.11 -0.91 11.58
CA THR A 80 -0.02 -1.89 11.57
C THR A 80 1.24 -1.30 12.18
N PRO A 81 2.15 -2.16 12.68
CA PRO A 81 3.48 -1.70 13.04
C PRO A 81 4.20 -1.18 11.79
N PRO A 82 5.16 -0.27 11.98
CA PRO A 82 5.86 0.30 10.83
C PRO A 82 6.87 -0.67 10.24
N ILE A 83 7.07 -0.56 8.92
CA ILE A 83 8.20 -1.22 8.27
C ILE A 83 8.93 -0.19 7.42
N SER A 84 10.20 -0.41 7.22
CA SER A 84 11.02 0.46 6.38
C SER A 84 10.84 0.06 4.92
N VAL A 85 10.50 1.02 4.07
CA VAL A 85 10.19 0.78 2.67
C VAL A 85 11.01 1.70 1.80
N SER A 86 11.56 1.16 0.72
CA SER A 86 12.33 1.90 -0.26
C SER A 86 11.53 2.09 -1.53
N PRO A 87 11.80 3.16 -2.29
CA PRO A 87 11.14 3.32 -3.59
C PRO A 87 11.36 2.08 -4.45
N GLY A 88 10.30 1.63 -5.12
CA GLY A 88 10.35 0.44 -5.95
C GLY A 88 9.98 -0.84 -5.23
N ASP A 89 9.85 -0.81 -3.91
CA ASP A 89 9.50 -2.00 -3.14
C ASP A 89 8.07 -2.43 -3.40
N ARG A 90 7.81 -3.70 -3.17
CA ARG A 90 6.47 -4.25 -3.09
C ARG A 90 6.18 -4.53 -1.63
N VAL A 91 5.00 -4.16 -1.20
CA VAL A 91 4.57 -4.33 0.19
C VAL A 91 3.32 -5.19 0.20
N GLY A 92 3.28 -6.17 1.06
CA GLY A 92 2.11 -7.02 1.23
C GLY A 92 1.41 -6.71 2.55
N LEU A 93 0.09 -6.73 2.53
CA LEU A 93 -0.73 -6.59 3.74
C LEU A 93 -1.77 -7.70 3.72
N VAL A 94 -1.81 -8.48 4.77
CA VAL A 94 -2.89 -9.44 4.98
C VAL A 94 -3.75 -8.89 6.12
N ILE A 95 -5.02 -8.64 5.84
CA ILE A 95 -5.96 -8.17 6.85
C ILE A 95 -6.60 -9.42 7.45
N GLU A 96 -6.22 -9.73 8.67
CA GLU A 96 -6.58 -10.98 9.33
C GLU A 96 -7.98 -10.95 9.89
N SER A 97 -8.51 -12.12 10.18
CA SER A 97 -9.79 -12.22 10.88
C SER A 97 -9.69 -11.59 12.26
N VAL A 98 -8.56 -11.79 12.93
CA VAL A 98 -8.23 -11.05 14.15
C VAL A 98 -7.40 -9.86 13.70
N LEU A 99 -8.00 -8.68 13.68
CA LEU A 99 -7.44 -7.52 13.04
C LEU A 99 -6.05 -7.16 13.56
N SER A 100 -5.83 -7.34 14.87
CA SER A 100 -4.55 -6.98 15.47
C SER A 100 -3.39 -7.89 15.06
N ARG A 101 -3.66 -8.94 14.30
CA ARG A 101 -2.61 -9.80 13.75
C ARG A 101 -2.19 -9.38 12.35
N SER A 102 -2.84 -8.37 11.80
CA SER A 102 -2.49 -7.88 10.46
C SER A 102 -1.14 -7.20 10.51
N MET A 103 -0.31 -7.44 9.50
CA MET A 103 1.00 -6.81 9.46
C MET A 103 1.47 -6.65 8.02
N LEU A 104 2.42 -5.74 7.85
CA LEU A 104 3.03 -5.47 6.55
C LEU A 104 4.26 -6.34 6.36
N THR A 105 4.49 -6.74 5.12
CA THR A 105 5.72 -7.47 4.74
C THR A 105 6.21 -6.90 3.42
N ARG A 106 7.51 -7.07 3.17
CA ARG A 106 8.11 -6.66 1.90
C ARG A 106 8.48 -7.85 1.08
#